data_7913f4bb79f27da6e2f9885b25ce7faa
#
_entry.id   7913f4bb79f27da6e2f9885b25ce7faa
#
_cell.length_a   1.000
_cell.length_b   1.000
_cell.length_c   1.000
_cell.angle_alpha   90.00
_cell.angle_beta   90.00
_cell.angle_gamma   90.00
#
_symmetry.space_group_name_H-M   'P 1'
#
loop_
_entity.id
_entity.type
_entity.pdbx_description
1 polymer ?
#
loop_
_entity_poly.entity_id
_entity_poly.type
_entity_poly.pdbx_seq_one_letter_code
_entity_poly.pdbx_strand_id
1 'polypeptide(L)'
;IEHLDLRDITFVIQDWGGPIGTAYTVRNPDRVKRLVYMNTLNGYGGNSKDLPSPNEAPWLRWIGEGLENGRTEQVLRNLGSTVLSVMKIIGFDVRKVDDTWIRAYSEPFPDWDSAIGGYEFPIDVYLARIRDYVIAGAAGVPALASKPAILLEGMADKGIDPQRAIADFRGIWPTSPVVELEGVGHFCQEDAPEILVASIRQFLQANP
;
A
#
# COMPACT_ATOMS: atom_id res chain seq x y z
N ILE A 1 5.66 -2.08 -17.16
CA ILE A 1 6.87 -2.89 -16.92
C ILE A 1 7.21 -3.68 -18.18
N GLU A 2 6.31 -4.52 -18.65
CA GLU A 2 6.56 -5.37 -19.83
C GLU A 2 6.79 -4.55 -21.10
N HIS A 3 5.97 -3.52 -21.33
CA HIS A 3 6.11 -2.61 -22.47
C HIS A 3 7.50 -1.93 -22.55
N LEU A 4 8.10 -1.63 -21.39
CA LEU A 4 9.43 -1.02 -21.30
C LEU A 4 10.55 -2.06 -21.11
N ASP A 5 10.23 -3.35 -21.12
CA ASP A 5 11.10 -4.50 -20.80
C ASP A 5 11.99 -4.27 -19.56
N LEU A 6 11.43 -3.70 -18.51
CA LEU A 6 12.16 -3.46 -17.25
C LEU A 6 12.51 -4.78 -16.57
N ARG A 7 13.77 -4.89 -16.11
CA ARG A 7 14.32 -6.06 -15.41
C ARG A 7 15.12 -5.61 -14.19
N ASP A 8 15.49 -6.56 -13.33
CA ASP A 8 16.22 -6.30 -12.08
C ASP A 8 15.54 -5.23 -11.20
N ILE A 9 14.21 -5.21 -11.22
CA ILE A 9 13.40 -4.19 -10.58
C ILE A 9 13.56 -4.27 -9.07
N THR A 10 13.78 -3.12 -8.43
CA THR A 10 13.53 -2.94 -7.02
C THR A 10 12.19 -2.24 -6.86
N PHE A 11 11.20 -2.92 -6.31
CA PHE A 11 9.97 -2.27 -5.91
C PHE A 11 10.14 -1.55 -4.58
N VAL A 12 9.75 -0.27 -4.54
CA VAL A 12 9.53 0.50 -3.32
C VAL A 12 8.04 0.86 -3.32
N ILE A 13 7.29 0.21 -2.46
CA ILE A 13 5.83 0.15 -2.56
C ILE A 13 5.16 0.47 -1.23
N GLN A 14 4.10 1.27 -1.28
CA GLN A 14 3.34 1.73 -0.13
C GLN A 14 1.84 1.59 -0.41
N ASP A 15 1.04 1.35 0.62
CA ASP A 15 -0.43 1.24 0.57
C ASP A 15 -0.89 0.28 -0.54
N TRP A 16 -1.67 0.73 -1.51
CA TRP A 16 -2.11 -0.08 -2.68
C TRP A 16 -0.97 -0.66 -3.49
N GLY A 17 0.21 -0.02 -3.44
CA GLY A 17 1.40 -0.51 -4.12
C GLY A 17 1.84 -1.89 -3.63
N GLY A 18 1.59 -2.23 -2.37
CA GLY A 18 1.93 -3.53 -1.78
C GLY A 18 1.26 -4.69 -2.51
N PRO A 19 -0.06 -4.85 -2.46
CA PRO A 19 -0.75 -5.94 -3.15
C PRO A 19 -0.58 -5.89 -4.67
N ILE A 20 -0.52 -4.71 -5.29
CA ILE A 20 -0.31 -4.56 -6.74
C ILE A 20 1.08 -5.05 -7.14
N GLY A 21 2.15 -4.57 -6.49
CA GLY A 21 3.53 -4.96 -6.79
C GLY A 21 3.79 -6.44 -6.48
N THR A 22 3.19 -6.94 -5.41
CA THR A 22 3.29 -8.36 -5.04
C THR A 22 2.57 -9.25 -6.06
N ALA A 23 1.35 -8.88 -6.47
CA ALA A 23 0.59 -9.61 -7.49
C ALA A 23 1.30 -9.66 -8.84
N TYR A 24 2.04 -8.61 -9.19
CA TYR A 24 2.94 -8.62 -10.35
C TYR A 24 4.13 -9.55 -10.13
N THR A 25 4.78 -9.46 -8.97
CA THR A 25 6.01 -10.22 -8.68
C THR A 25 5.78 -11.73 -8.66
N VAL A 26 4.66 -12.21 -8.08
CA VAL A 26 4.34 -13.65 -8.07
C VAL A 26 4.14 -14.24 -9.47
N ARG A 27 3.81 -13.41 -10.45
CA ARG A 27 3.62 -13.81 -11.85
C ARG A 27 4.86 -13.61 -12.72
N ASN A 28 5.72 -12.67 -12.33
CA ASN A 28 6.89 -12.26 -13.09
C ASN A 28 8.15 -12.20 -12.18
N PRO A 29 8.47 -13.28 -11.44
CA PRO A 29 9.55 -13.25 -10.45
C PRO A 29 10.92 -12.94 -11.07
N ASP A 30 11.15 -13.33 -12.32
CA ASP A 30 12.43 -13.12 -13.02
C ASP A 30 12.71 -11.65 -13.35
N ARG A 31 11.68 -10.79 -13.30
CA ARG A 31 11.84 -9.36 -13.54
C ARG A 31 12.12 -8.55 -12.27
N VAL A 32 11.79 -9.10 -11.10
CA VAL A 32 11.90 -8.41 -9.81
C VAL A 32 13.08 -8.95 -9.03
N LYS A 33 13.98 -8.07 -8.64
CA LYS A 33 15.18 -8.41 -7.89
C LYS A 33 14.94 -8.40 -6.38
N ARG A 34 14.24 -7.37 -5.87
CA ARG A 34 14.04 -7.16 -4.43
C ARG A 34 12.84 -6.23 -4.17
N LEU A 35 12.34 -6.22 -2.92
CA LEU A 35 11.16 -5.48 -2.54
C LEU A 35 11.37 -4.70 -1.23
N VAL A 36 10.89 -3.47 -1.22
CA VAL A 36 10.78 -2.60 -0.04
C VAL A 36 9.30 -2.30 0.16
N TYR A 37 8.74 -2.79 1.25
CA TYR A 37 7.38 -2.52 1.68
C TYR A 37 7.36 -1.38 2.67
N MET A 38 6.36 -0.50 2.57
CA MET A 38 6.17 0.63 3.47
C MET A 38 4.68 0.78 3.79
N ASN A 39 4.29 0.64 5.04
CA ASN A 39 2.89 0.79 5.49
C ASN A 39 1.89 0.14 4.53
N THR A 40 2.01 -1.18 4.33
CA THR A 40 1.20 -1.93 3.36
C THR A 40 1.13 -3.41 3.68
N LEU A 41 0.17 -4.09 3.04
CA LEU A 41 0.06 -5.54 3.02
C LEU A 41 0.64 -6.10 1.72
N ASN A 42 1.21 -7.30 1.77
CA ASN A 42 1.61 -8.00 0.54
C ASN A 42 0.45 -8.78 -0.11
N GLY A 43 -0.59 -9.07 0.67
CA GLY A 43 -1.79 -9.78 0.20
C GLY A 43 -1.66 -11.30 0.09
N TYR A 44 -0.51 -11.88 0.43
CA TYR A 44 -0.24 -13.32 0.35
C TYR A 44 0.32 -13.92 1.65
N GLY A 45 0.68 -13.10 2.63
CA GLY A 45 1.33 -13.54 3.87
C GLY A 45 0.40 -14.17 4.89
N GLY A 46 -0.90 -13.86 4.81
CA GLY A 46 -1.94 -14.53 5.57
C GLY A 46 -2.61 -15.65 4.75
N ASN A 47 -3.45 -16.47 5.39
CA ASN A 47 -4.33 -17.33 4.65
C ASN A 47 -5.21 -16.46 3.74
N SER A 48 -5.14 -16.64 2.43
CA SER A 48 -5.97 -15.93 1.46
C SER A 48 -7.49 -16.12 1.69
N LYS A 49 -7.84 -17.06 2.60
CA LYS A 49 -9.20 -17.27 3.10
C LYS A 49 -9.62 -16.24 4.14
N ASP A 50 -8.66 -15.58 4.78
CA ASP A 50 -8.85 -14.59 5.84
C ASP A 50 -8.61 -13.17 5.34
N LEU A 51 -9.02 -12.86 4.09
CA LEU A 51 -9.20 -11.47 3.71
C LEU A 51 -10.12 -10.82 4.74
N PRO A 52 -9.77 -9.62 5.27
CA PRO A 52 -10.60 -8.98 6.28
C PRO A 52 -12.03 -8.91 5.81
N SER A 53 -12.94 -9.24 6.69
CA SER A 53 -14.33 -8.89 6.45
C SER A 53 -14.40 -7.40 6.15
N PRO A 54 -15.13 -6.96 5.12
CA PRO A 54 -15.35 -5.54 4.83
C PRO A 54 -15.83 -4.73 6.04
N ASN A 55 -16.36 -5.43 7.06
CA ASN A 55 -16.89 -4.81 8.28
C ASN A 55 -15.85 -4.61 9.39
N GLU A 56 -14.62 -5.08 9.25
CA GLU A 56 -13.63 -5.01 10.34
C GLU A 56 -12.95 -3.64 10.43
N ALA A 57 -12.63 -3.00 9.31
CA ALA A 57 -12.03 -1.68 9.31
C ALA A 57 -13.11 -0.58 9.24
N PRO A 58 -13.04 0.45 10.12
CA PRO A 58 -13.99 1.58 10.07
C PRO A 58 -14.08 2.24 8.70
N TRP A 59 -12.96 2.33 7.99
CA TRP A 59 -12.88 2.85 6.63
C TRP A 59 -13.71 2.03 5.64
N LEU A 60 -13.56 0.70 5.63
CA LEU A 60 -14.31 -0.17 4.72
C LEU A 60 -15.80 -0.22 5.06
N ARG A 61 -16.15 -0.10 6.35
CA ARG A 61 -17.56 0.05 6.76
C ARG A 61 -18.17 1.33 6.19
N TRP A 62 -17.45 2.46 6.31
CA TRP A 62 -17.89 3.72 5.73
C TRP A 62 -18.06 3.65 4.20
N ILE A 63 -17.15 2.95 3.49
CA ILE A 63 -17.27 2.66 2.07
C ILE A 63 -18.58 1.92 1.78
N GLY A 64 -18.86 0.83 2.48
CA GLY A 64 -20.06 0.01 2.30
C GLY A 64 -21.34 0.80 2.51
N GLU A 65 -21.43 1.51 3.63
CA GLU A 65 -22.61 2.35 3.95
C GLU A 65 -22.84 3.45 2.92
N GLY A 66 -21.76 4.00 2.36
CA GLY A 66 -21.85 5.05 1.35
C GLY A 66 -22.15 4.56 -0.06
N LEU A 67 -21.90 3.29 -0.38
CA LEU A 67 -22.21 2.72 -1.70
C LEU A 67 -23.72 2.65 -1.95
N GLU A 68 -24.50 2.31 -0.93
CA GLU A 68 -25.95 2.16 -1.05
C GLU A 68 -26.67 3.48 -1.38
N ASN A 69 -26.10 4.62 -1.00
CA ASN A 69 -26.70 5.93 -1.16
C ASN A 69 -25.94 6.88 -2.10
N GLY A 70 -24.91 6.39 -2.81
CA GLY A 70 -24.08 7.16 -3.75
C GLY A 70 -23.13 8.17 -3.10
N ARG A 71 -23.09 8.24 -1.76
CA ARG A 71 -22.24 9.20 -1.04
C ARG A 71 -20.76 8.90 -1.19
N THR A 72 -20.40 7.62 -1.22
CA THR A 72 -19.01 7.20 -1.37
C THR A 72 -18.40 7.73 -2.66
N GLU A 73 -19.11 7.59 -3.78
CA GLU A 73 -18.64 8.12 -5.06
C GLU A 73 -18.47 9.64 -5.01
N GLN A 74 -19.48 10.35 -4.52
CA GLN A 74 -19.45 11.81 -4.43
C GLN A 74 -18.26 12.32 -3.59
N VAL A 75 -17.95 11.65 -2.49
CA VAL A 75 -16.84 12.04 -1.62
C VAL A 75 -15.50 11.65 -2.21
N LEU A 76 -15.34 10.41 -2.66
CA LEU A 76 -14.04 9.89 -3.13
C LEU A 76 -13.60 10.48 -4.47
N ARG A 77 -14.53 10.84 -5.34
CA ARG A 77 -14.22 11.49 -6.62
C ARG A 77 -14.13 13.01 -6.55
N ASN A 78 -14.53 13.62 -5.44
CA ASN A 78 -14.31 15.05 -5.21
C ASN A 78 -12.94 15.27 -4.53
N LEU A 79 -11.91 15.17 -5.29
CA LEU A 79 -10.58 14.82 -4.82
C LEU A 79 -9.71 15.90 -4.27
N GLY A 80 -9.96 17.13 -4.57
CA GLY A 80 -9.29 18.21 -3.85
C GLY A 80 -9.49 18.08 -2.33
N SER A 81 -10.62 17.47 -1.92
CA SER A 81 -10.93 17.19 -0.52
C SER A 81 -10.58 15.77 -0.08
N THR A 82 -10.57 14.77 -0.98
CA THR A 82 -10.53 13.36 -0.58
C THR A 82 -9.14 12.87 -0.26
N VAL A 83 -8.15 13.08 -1.14
CA VAL A 83 -6.76 12.71 -0.84
C VAL A 83 -6.29 13.47 0.39
N LEU A 84 -6.53 14.76 0.47
CA LEU A 84 -6.16 15.59 1.61
C LEU A 84 -6.88 15.18 2.89
N SER A 85 -8.17 14.81 2.80
CA SER A 85 -8.96 14.39 3.96
C SER A 85 -8.53 13.00 4.44
N VAL A 86 -8.27 12.06 3.54
CA VAL A 86 -7.78 10.73 3.88
C VAL A 86 -6.42 10.83 4.55
N MET A 87 -5.47 11.59 3.98
CA MET A 87 -4.15 11.77 4.57
C MET A 87 -4.21 12.38 5.98
N LYS A 88 -5.14 13.31 6.24
CA LYS A 88 -5.38 13.84 7.58
C LYS A 88 -5.97 12.82 8.55
N ILE A 89 -6.92 12.01 8.07
CA ILE A 89 -7.64 11.05 8.91
C ILE A 89 -6.73 9.90 9.32
N ILE A 90 -5.87 9.41 8.43
CA ILE A 90 -5.06 8.22 8.66
C ILE A 90 -3.64 8.47 9.13
N GLY A 91 -3.35 9.66 9.65
CA GLY A 91 -2.17 9.85 10.49
C GLY A 91 -1.02 10.63 9.88
N PHE A 92 -1.34 11.52 8.95
CA PHE A 92 -0.37 12.47 8.43
C PHE A 92 -0.09 13.61 9.42
N ASP A 93 1.18 14.04 9.54
CA ASP A 93 1.53 15.20 10.35
C ASP A 93 1.23 16.52 9.60
N VAL A 94 0.10 17.12 9.94
CA VAL A 94 -0.39 18.36 9.30
C VAL A 94 0.54 19.57 9.37
N ARG A 95 1.57 19.53 10.22
CA ARG A 95 2.55 20.63 10.32
C ARG A 95 3.38 20.81 9.05
N LYS A 96 3.44 19.79 8.21
CA LYS A 96 4.18 19.80 6.94
C LYS A 96 3.34 20.16 5.72
N VAL A 97 2.04 20.41 5.90
CA VAL A 97 1.13 20.77 4.79
C VAL A 97 1.31 22.23 4.43
N ASP A 98 1.89 22.49 3.27
CA ASP A 98 2.01 23.82 2.67
C ASP A 98 1.37 23.86 1.27
N ASP A 99 1.38 25.01 0.62
CA ASP A 99 0.80 25.19 -0.72
C ASP A 99 1.47 24.30 -1.78
N THR A 100 2.76 24.01 -1.63
CA THR A 100 3.49 23.13 -2.53
C THR A 100 3.01 21.72 -2.39
N TRP A 101 2.86 21.23 -1.15
CA TRP A 101 2.32 19.93 -0.84
C TRP A 101 0.89 19.77 -1.37
N ILE A 102 0.02 20.77 -1.10
CA ILE A 102 -1.37 20.76 -1.58
C ILE A 102 -1.42 20.64 -3.10
N ARG A 103 -0.63 21.42 -3.82
CA ARG A 103 -0.56 21.36 -5.28
C ARG A 103 -0.05 20.00 -5.77
N ALA A 104 1.06 19.50 -5.21
CA ALA A 104 1.66 18.25 -5.63
C ALA A 104 0.67 17.07 -5.54
N TYR A 105 -0.12 17.01 -4.47
CA TYR A 105 -1.11 15.95 -4.27
C TYR A 105 -2.45 16.20 -4.97
N SER A 106 -2.75 17.41 -5.41
CA SER A 106 -4.01 17.75 -6.11
C SER A 106 -3.86 17.75 -7.63
N GLU A 107 -2.71 18.16 -8.17
CA GLU A 107 -2.46 18.25 -9.61
C GLU A 107 -2.69 16.95 -10.41
N PRO A 108 -2.42 15.73 -9.88
CA PRO A 108 -2.73 14.48 -10.58
C PRO A 108 -4.23 14.25 -10.82
N PHE A 109 -5.08 15.01 -10.14
CA PHE A 109 -6.54 14.83 -10.15
C PHE A 109 -7.26 16.12 -10.55
N PRO A 110 -7.08 16.61 -11.80
CA PRO A 110 -7.62 17.91 -12.23
C PRO A 110 -9.14 17.90 -12.39
N ASP A 111 -9.76 16.73 -12.50
CA ASP A 111 -11.19 16.58 -12.73
C ASP A 111 -11.77 15.30 -12.11
N TRP A 112 -13.08 15.16 -12.22
CA TRP A 112 -13.84 14.02 -11.69
C TRP A 112 -13.37 12.67 -12.27
N ASP A 113 -13.04 12.63 -13.56
CA ASP A 113 -12.70 11.38 -14.23
C ASP A 113 -11.28 10.91 -13.89
N SER A 114 -10.36 11.84 -13.69
CA SER A 114 -9.00 11.55 -13.21
C SER A 114 -9.00 10.89 -11.82
N ALA A 115 -10.06 11.06 -11.06
CA ALA A 115 -10.23 10.58 -9.70
C ALA A 115 -10.74 9.15 -9.58
N ILE A 116 -11.01 8.47 -10.69
CA ILE A 116 -11.63 7.14 -10.70
C ILE A 116 -10.89 6.12 -9.84
N GLY A 117 -9.55 6.17 -9.81
CA GLY A 117 -8.74 5.28 -8.98
C GLY A 117 -8.97 5.49 -7.48
N GLY A 118 -9.14 6.72 -7.03
CA GLY A 118 -9.46 7.05 -5.64
C GLY A 118 -10.82 6.49 -5.19
N TYR A 119 -11.74 6.32 -6.13
CA TYR A 119 -13.05 5.71 -5.90
C TYR A 119 -13.01 4.18 -6.01
N GLU A 120 -12.46 3.63 -7.08
CA GLU A 120 -12.52 2.20 -7.39
C GLU A 120 -11.65 1.34 -6.46
N PHE A 121 -10.45 1.77 -6.07
CA PHE A 121 -9.57 0.96 -5.23
C PHE A 121 -10.19 0.54 -3.90
N PRO A 122 -10.75 1.44 -3.07
CA PRO A 122 -11.40 1.03 -1.84
C PRO A 122 -12.62 0.15 -2.07
N ILE A 123 -13.36 0.35 -3.17
CA ILE A 123 -14.51 -0.49 -3.54
C ILE A 123 -14.06 -1.89 -3.94
N ASP A 124 -12.98 -2.02 -4.69
CA ASP A 124 -12.43 -3.32 -5.07
C ASP A 124 -12.05 -4.16 -3.85
N VAL A 125 -11.50 -3.54 -2.81
CA VAL A 125 -11.23 -4.23 -1.54
C VAL A 125 -12.51 -4.58 -0.81
N TYR A 126 -13.44 -3.60 -0.68
CA TYR A 126 -14.72 -3.82 0.00
C TYR A 126 -15.53 -4.97 -0.63
N LEU A 127 -15.63 -4.99 -1.96
CA LEU A 127 -16.35 -6.01 -2.72
C LEU A 127 -15.52 -7.27 -3.01
N ALA A 128 -14.26 -7.29 -2.59
CA ALA A 128 -13.32 -8.39 -2.83
C ALA A 128 -13.19 -8.79 -4.33
N ARG A 129 -13.34 -7.84 -5.26
CA ARG A 129 -13.31 -8.09 -6.72
C ARG A 129 -11.98 -8.70 -7.18
N ILE A 130 -10.87 -8.31 -6.54
CA ILE A 130 -9.52 -8.80 -6.88
C ILE A 130 -9.17 -10.16 -6.27
N ARG A 131 -10.05 -10.72 -5.42
CA ARG A 131 -9.78 -11.93 -4.65
C ARG A 131 -9.33 -13.12 -5.50
N ASP A 132 -10.09 -13.42 -6.55
CA ASP A 132 -9.79 -14.55 -7.42
C ASP A 132 -8.48 -14.38 -8.18
N TYR A 133 -8.17 -13.14 -8.57
CA TYR A 133 -6.88 -12.79 -9.17
C TYR A 133 -5.72 -13.03 -8.18
N VAL A 134 -5.86 -12.62 -6.93
CA VAL A 134 -4.84 -12.87 -5.90
C VAL A 134 -4.66 -14.37 -5.67
N ILE A 135 -5.76 -15.12 -5.46
CA ILE A 135 -5.72 -16.58 -5.25
C ILE A 135 -5.02 -17.30 -6.41
N ALA A 136 -5.33 -16.92 -7.66
CA ALA A 136 -4.70 -17.51 -8.84
C ALA A 136 -3.18 -17.27 -8.91
N GLY A 137 -2.68 -16.24 -8.26
CA GLY A 137 -1.23 -15.94 -8.16
C GLY A 137 -0.48 -16.71 -7.08
N ALA A 138 -1.18 -17.40 -6.18
CA ALA A 138 -0.56 -18.00 -4.98
C ALA A 138 0.54 -19.04 -5.29
N ALA A 139 0.48 -19.69 -6.46
CA ALA A 139 1.53 -20.63 -6.90
C ALA A 139 2.91 -19.97 -7.06
N GLY A 140 2.99 -18.65 -7.24
CA GLY A 140 4.22 -17.90 -7.36
C GLY A 140 4.84 -17.48 -6.03
N VAL A 141 4.17 -17.69 -4.90
CA VAL A 141 4.64 -17.29 -3.57
C VAL A 141 6.02 -17.88 -3.21
N PRO A 142 6.36 -19.14 -3.51
CA PRO A 142 7.72 -19.64 -3.23
C PRO A 142 8.81 -18.85 -3.96
N ALA A 143 8.58 -18.44 -5.20
CA ALA A 143 9.53 -17.61 -5.95
C ALA A 143 9.62 -16.19 -5.37
N LEU A 144 8.48 -15.61 -4.93
CA LEU A 144 8.45 -14.34 -4.22
C LEU A 144 9.26 -14.43 -2.91
N ALA A 145 9.05 -15.46 -2.09
CA ALA A 145 9.71 -15.65 -0.81
C ALA A 145 11.24 -15.77 -0.91
N SER A 146 11.76 -16.15 -2.08
CA SER A 146 13.20 -16.21 -2.34
C SER A 146 13.84 -14.84 -2.60
N LYS A 147 13.05 -13.79 -2.78
CA LYS A 147 13.55 -12.44 -3.06
C LYS A 147 13.92 -11.72 -1.76
N PRO A 148 15.04 -10.95 -1.74
CA PRO A 148 15.30 -10.05 -0.64
C PRO A 148 14.14 -9.06 -0.46
N ALA A 149 13.69 -8.92 0.78
CA ALA A 149 12.61 -7.98 1.13
C ALA A 149 12.88 -7.32 2.48
N ILE A 150 12.36 -6.11 2.65
CA ILE A 150 12.35 -5.35 3.91
C ILE A 150 10.97 -4.70 4.07
N LEU A 151 10.50 -4.62 5.31
CA LEU A 151 9.33 -3.82 5.69
C LEU A 151 9.78 -2.62 6.53
N LEU A 152 9.32 -1.44 6.18
CA LEU A 152 9.44 -0.19 6.93
C LEU A 152 8.04 0.21 7.37
N GLU A 153 7.74 0.03 8.66
CA GLU A 153 6.36 0.14 9.17
C GLU A 153 6.21 1.27 10.16
N GLY A 154 5.31 2.21 9.86
CA GLY A 154 4.94 3.30 10.76
C GLY A 154 3.97 2.80 11.83
N MET A 155 4.38 2.82 13.09
CA MET A 155 3.63 2.25 14.22
C MET A 155 2.43 3.09 14.66
N ALA A 156 2.28 4.31 14.15
CA ALA A 156 1.10 5.17 14.37
C ALA A 156 0.11 5.14 13.18
N ASP A 157 0.24 4.16 12.28
CA ASP A 157 -0.68 4.00 11.15
C ASP A 157 -2.12 3.74 11.64
N LYS A 158 -3.07 4.51 11.11
CA LYS A 158 -4.51 4.39 11.40
C LYS A 158 -5.30 3.81 10.22
N GLY A 159 -4.65 3.67 9.07
CA GLY A 159 -5.25 3.07 7.87
C GLY A 159 -5.09 1.55 7.84
N ILE A 160 -3.90 1.08 8.19
CA ILE A 160 -3.57 -0.34 8.30
C ILE A 160 -3.03 -0.59 9.71
N ASP A 161 -3.53 -1.62 10.39
CA ASP A 161 -2.99 -2.03 11.68
C ASP A 161 -1.52 -2.47 11.50
N PRO A 162 -0.53 -1.82 12.16
CA PRO A 162 0.88 -2.13 11.98
C PRO A 162 1.23 -3.58 12.34
N GLN A 163 0.63 -4.13 13.39
CA GLN A 163 0.88 -5.52 13.78
C GLN A 163 0.37 -6.50 12.73
N ARG A 164 -0.73 -6.16 12.07
CA ARG A 164 -1.25 -6.92 10.93
C ARG A 164 -0.32 -6.85 9.72
N ALA A 165 0.20 -5.67 9.39
CA ALA A 165 1.16 -5.50 8.30
C ALA A 165 2.44 -6.31 8.54
N ILE A 166 2.97 -6.27 9.76
CA ILE A 166 4.12 -7.07 10.19
C ILE A 166 3.82 -8.57 10.08
N ALA A 167 2.65 -9.02 10.55
CA ALA A 167 2.25 -10.43 10.48
C ALA A 167 2.09 -10.91 9.03
N ASP A 168 1.47 -10.10 8.16
CA ASP A 168 1.33 -10.38 6.73
C ASP A 168 2.70 -10.49 6.06
N PHE A 169 3.62 -9.56 6.32
CA PHE A 169 4.98 -9.59 5.80
C PHE A 169 5.74 -10.84 6.29
N ARG A 170 5.69 -11.13 7.59
CA ARG A 170 6.33 -12.31 8.21
C ARG A 170 5.79 -13.64 7.68
N GLY A 171 4.55 -13.67 7.21
CA GLY A 171 3.95 -14.85 6.58
C GLY A 171 4.70 -15.31 5.32
N ILE A 172 5.41 -14.41 4.63
CA ILE A 172 6.25 -14.72 3.46
C ILE A 172 7.74 -14.68 3.82
N TRP A 173 8.18 -13.68 4.58
CA TRP A 173 9.58 -13.43 4.94
C TRP A 173 9.78 -13.46 6.46
N PRO A 174 9.79 -14.64 7.09
CA PRO A 174 9.82 -14.76 8.55
C PRO A 174 11.10 -14.17 9.19
N THR A 175 12.20 -14.11 8.45
CA THR A 175 13.51 -13.65 8.95
C THR A 175 14.01 -12.35 8.32
N SER A 176 13.28 -11.80 7.35
CA SER A 176 13.66 -10.54 6.69
C SER A 176 13.52 -9.33 7.64
N PRO A 177 14.30 -8.27 7.41
CA PRO A 177 14.26 -7.09 8.28
C PRO A 177 12.87 -6.44 8.33
N VAL A 178 12.46 -6.04 9.53
CA VAL A 178 11.34 -5.13 9.78
C VAL A 178 11.87 -3.97 10.60
N VAL A 179 11.63 -2.75 10.12
CA VAL A 179 11.98 -1.52 10.83
C VAL A 179 10.68 -0.87 11.31
N GLU A 180 10.48 -0.88 12.60
CA GLU A 180 9.34 -0.26 13.27
C GLU A 180 9.66 1.22 13.52
N LEU A 181 8.82 2.12 12.99
CA LEU A 181 8.99 3.56 13.02
C LEU A 181 8.00 4.18 14.01
N GLU A 182 8.45 4.39 15.25
CA GLU A 182 7.62 4.95 16.30
C GLU A 182 7.13 6.37 15.97
N GLY A 183 5.84 6.64 16.17
CA GLY A 183 5.22 7.94 15.93
C GLY A 183 5.04 8.30 14.45
N VAL A 184 5.35 7.39 13.54
CA VAL A 184 5.17 7.54 12.09
C VAL A 184 3.83 6.97 11.67
N GLY A 185 3.07 7.72 10.88
CA GLY A 185 1.75 7.33 10.39
C GLY A 185 1.79 6.59 9.06
N HIS A 186 0.61 6.49 8.43
CA HIS A 186 0.43 5.76 7.18
C HIS A 186 1.28 6.30 6.02
N PHE A 187 1.43 7.61 5.93
CA PHE A 187 2.28 8.26 4.91
C PHE A 187 3.70 8.45 5.44
N CYS A 188 4.37 7.34 5.72
CA CYS A 188 5.70 7.32 6.30
C CYS A 188 6.73 8.12 5.49
N GLN A 189 6.56 8.25 4.19
CA GLN A 189 7.40 9.07 3.31
C GLN A 189 7.30 10.58 3.61
N GLU A 190 6.20 11.02 4.23
CA GLU A 190 6.00 12.40 4.67
C GLU A 190 6.49 12.62 6.11
N ASP A 191 6.28 11.62 6.96
CA ASP A 191 6.61 11.72 8.38
C ASP A 191 8.10 11.48 8.68
N ALA A 192 8.75 10.54 7.96
CA ALA A 192 10.12 10.10 8.25
C ALA A 192 10.99 9.85 6.99
N PRO A 193 11.07 10.79 6.02
CA PRO A 193 11.76 10.57 4.74
C PRO A 193 13.24 10.24 4.91
N GLU A 194 13.93 10.84 5.87
CA GLU A 194 15.37 10.63 6.09
C GLU A 194 15.66 9.20 6.58
N ILE A 195 14.83 8.68 7.47
CA ILE A 195 14.97 7.31 8.00
C ILE A 195 14.66 6.30 6.88
N LEU A 196 13.63 6.55 6.10
CA LEU A 196 13.28 5.70 4.96
C LEU A 196 14.43 5.63 3.96
N VAL A 197 14.98 6.77 3.55
CA VAL A 197 16.10 6.85 2.60
C VAL A 197 17.31 6.10 3.14
N ALA A 198 17.67 6.29 4.43
CA ALA A 198 18.79 5.60 5.04
C ALA A 198 18.59 4.07 5.05
N SER A 199 17.41 3.61 5.46
CA SER A 199 17.07 2.17 5.53
C SER A 199 17.05 1.52 4.15
N ILE A 200 16.45 2.18 3.16
CA ILE A 200 16.41 1.71 1.77
C ILE A 200 17.85 1.61 1.21
N ARG A 201 18.67 2.64 1.40
CA ARG A 201 20.07 2.60 0.93
C ARG A 201 20.86 1.46 1.55
N GLN A 202 20.75 1.25 2.87
CA GLN A 202 21.39 0.13 3.55
C GLN A 202 20.92 -1.21 3.00
N PHE A 203 19.61 -1.37 2.82
CA PHE A 203 19.04 -2.59 2.23
C PHE A 203 19.56 -2.85 0.82
N LEU A 204 19.64 -1.82 -0.03
CA LEU A 204 20.15 -1.94 -1.39
C LEU A 204 21.63 -2.33 -1.42
N GLN A 205 22.45 -1.79 -0.50
CA GLN A 205 23.88 -2.12 -0.39
C GLN A 205 24.09 -3.56 0.09
N ALA A 206 23.23 -4.04 0.98
CA ALA A 206 23.30 -5.42 1.48
C ALA A 206 22.78 -6.46 0.48
N ASN A 207 22.03 -6.03 -0.53
CA ASN A 207 21.41 -6.90 -1.55
C ASN A 207 21.70 -6.35 -2.96
N PRO A 208 22.95 -6.35 -3.42
CA PRO A 208 23.38 -5.75 -4.68
C PRO A 208 22.71 -6.34 -5.93
#